data_8aa8fa7f216c0ee2989e4132abc8373c
#
_entry.id   8aa8fa7f216c0ee2989e4132abc8373c
#
_cell.length_a   1.000
_cell.length_b   1.000
_cell.length_c   1.000
_cell.angle_alpha   90.00
_cell.angle_beta   90.00
_cell.angle_gamma   90.00
#
_symmetry.space_group_name_H-M   'P 1'
#
loop_
_entity.id
_entity.type
_entity.pdbx_description
1 polymer ?
#
loop_
_entity_poly.entity_id
_entity_poly.type
_entity_poly.pdbx_seq_one_letter_code
_entity_poly.pdbx_strand_id
1 'polypeptide(L)'
;MFTVGNYFFGGVGHVSVDYSKVLKIGFRVIINEVTRALENLDRSSSDCIKKEQFYNSVIISYQAAINFAHHYAQEASRLAREERDPTRQRELEHISQNCTRVPESGATTFWKACQTFWFIQSMLQIESSGHSISLGRFDQYMYPYLAADNSISHDFAQELVDYCWIKLNDINKTRDEVSAQAFADYAVFQNLCVGGQTEDGRDATNP
;
A
#
# COMPACT_ATOMS: atom_id res chain seq x y z
N MET A 1 -24.25 -11.47 23.28
CA MET A 1 -22.81 -11.37 23.30
C MET A 1 -22.32 -11.66 21.88
N PHE A 2 -21.84 -10.65 21.15
CA PHE A 2 -21.35 -10.84 19.81
C PHE A 2 -19.93 -11.40 19.93
N THR A 3 -19.74 -12.66 19.64
CA THR A 3 -18.41 -13.24 19.52
C THR A 3 -17.92 -12.91 18.12
N VAL A 4 -17.02 -11.94 18.01
CA VAL A 4 -16.27 -11.73 16.78
C VAL A 4 -15.43 -13.00 16.61
N GLY A 5 -15.84 -13.85 15.67
CA GLY A 5 -15.21 -15.15 15.48
C GLY A 5 -13.74 -15.00 15.09
N ASN A 6 -12.95 -16.04 15.34
CA ASN A 6 -11.52 -16.11 15.01
C ASN A 6 -11.15 -15.74 13.55
N TYR A 7 -12.11 -15.69 12.65
CA TYR A 7 -11.93 -15.24 11.27
C TYR A 7 -11.48 -13.79 11.14
N PHE A 8 -11.83 -12.92 12.08
CA PHE A 8 -11.31 -11.56 12.15
C PHE A 8 -9.82 -11.52 12.50
N PHE A 9 -9.33 -12.55 13.17
CA PHE A 9 -7.96 -12.68 13.61
C PHE A 9 -7.13 -13.59 12.69
N GLY A 10 -7.78 -14.37 11.84
CA GLY A 10 -7.18 -15.33 10.92
C GLY A 10 -7.30 -14.94 9.46
N GLY A 11 -7.41 -13.65 9.14
CA GLY A 11 -7.41 -13.15 7.77
C GLY A 11 -6.14 -13.58 7.02
N VAL A 12 -6.15 -13.40 5.70
CA VAL A 12 -4.97 -13.66 4.86
C VAL A 12 -3.79 -12.88 5.39
N GLY A 13 -2.73 -13.59 5.74
CA GLY A 13 -1.52 -13.02 6.31
C GLY A 13 -0.29 -13.79 5.86
N HIS A 14 0.88 -13.43 6.41
CA HIS A 14 2.18 -13.99 6.04
C HIS A 14 2.46 -13.87 4.52
N VAL A 15 2.11 -12.72 3.96
CA VAL A 15 2.29 -12.42 2.54
C VAL A 15 3.28 -11.28 2.36
N SER A 16 3.95 -11.26 1.21
CA SER A 16 4.67 -10.11 0.70
C SER A 16 3.98 -9.64 -0.57
N VAL A 17 3.85 -8.33 -0.69
CA VAL A 17 3.15 -7.69 -1.81
C VAL A 17 4.13 -7.43 -2.94
N ASP A 18 3.67 -7.50 -4.19
CA ASP A 18 4.42 -7.01 -5.35
C ASP A 18 4.35 -5.47 -5.43
N TYR A 19 5.00 -4.81 -4.45
CA TYR A 19 5.10 -3.35 -4.43
C TYR A 19 5.73 -2.80 -5.69
N SER A 20 6.77 -3.49 -6.22
CA SER A 20 7.49 -3.07 -7.42
C SER A 20 6.55 -2.86 -8.61
N LYS A 21 5.63 -3.80 -8.84
CA LYS A 21 4.65 -3.69 -9.92
C LYS A 21 3.72 -2.49 -9.71
N VAL A 22 3.12 -2.36 -8.54
CA VAL A 22 2.14 -1.29 -8.28
C VAL A 22 2.80 0.08 -8.31
N LEU A 23 3.98 0.23 -7.71
CA LEU A 23 4.76 1.47 -7.78
C LEU A 23 5.03 1.91 -9.21
N LYS A 24 5.31 0.94 -10.09
CA LYS A 24 5.66 1.22 -11.50
C LYS A 24 4.44 1.58 -12.36
N ILE A 25 3.32 0.83 -12.24
CA ILE A 25 2.20 0.97 -13.18
C ILE A 25 0.91 1.53 -12.57
N GLY A 26 0.74 1.43 -11.25
CA GLY A 26 -0.50 1.82 -10.56
C GLY A 26 -1.67 0.85 -10.76
N PHE A 27 -2.73 1.07 -10.00
CA PHE A 27 -3.91 0.20 -10.02
C PHE A 27 -4.75 0.34 -11.30
N ARG A 28 -4.75 1.52 -11.93
CA ARG A 28 -5.55 1.75 -13.15
C ARG A 28 -5.11 0.86 -14.30
N VAL A 29 -3.80 0.66 -14.47
CA VAL A 29 -3.26 -0.25 -15.49
C VAL A 29 -3.68 -1.69 -15.22
N ILE A 30 -3.63 -2.14 -13.96
CA ILE A 30 -4.07 -3.49 -13.57
C ILE A 30 -5.56 -3.68 -13.83
N ILE A 31 -6.41 -2.70 -13.48
CA ILE A 31 -7.84 -2.73 -13.80
C ILE A 31 -8.05 -2.89 -15.31
N ASN A 32 -7.34 -2.13 -16.12
CA ASN A 32 -7.47 -2.19 -17.58
C ASN A 32 -7.02 -3.56 -18.15
N GLU A 33 -5.94 -4.13 -17.62
CA GLU A 33 -5.47 -5.47 -17.99
C GLU A 33 -6.54 -6.54 -17.67
N VAL A 34 -7.09 -6.49 -16.46
CA VAL A 34 -8.12 -7.44 -16.01
C VAL A 34 -9.43 -7.26 -16.77
N THR A 35 -9.81 -6.01 -17.08
CA THR A 35 -11.02 -5.72 -17.89
C THR A 35 -10.89 -6.33 -19.29
N ARG A 36 -9.73 -6.18 -19.93
CA ARG A 36 -9.46 -6.81 -21.22
C ARG A 36 -9.49 -8.35 -21.13
N ALA A 37 -8.96 -8.93 -20.05
CA ALA A 37 -9.02 -10.38 -19.83
C ALA A 37 -10.46 -10.86 -19.65
N LEU A 38 -11.32 -10.07 -18.97
CA LEU A 38 -12.73 -10.34 -18.80
C LEU A 38 -13.50 -10.27 -20.13
N GLU A 39 -13.23 -9.25 -20.96
CA GLU A 39 -13.85 -9.07 -22.28
C GLU A 39 -13.48 -10.23 -23.24
N ASN A 40 -12.27 -10.75 -23.15
CA ASN A 40 -11.78 -11.85 -23.99
C ASN A 40 -11.95 -13.24 -23.35
N LEU A 41 -12.76 -13.35 -22.31
CA LEU A 41 -12.97 -14.61 -21.61
C LEU A 41 -13.69 -15.63 -22.48
N ASP A 42 -13.11 -16.82 -22.63
CA ASP A 42 -13.77 -17.95 -23.29
C ASP A 42 -14.96 -18.43 -22.44
N ARG A 43 -16.15 -18.12 -22.92
CA ARG A 43 -17.43 -18.45 -22.27
C ARG A 43 -17.76 -19.95 -22.36
N SER A 44 -17.10 -20.73 -23.21
CA SER A 44 -17.28 -22.17 -23.33
C SER A 44 -16.43 -22.99 -22.34
N SER A 45 -15.44 -22.35 -21.71
CA SER A 45 -14.57 -22.98 -20.74
C SER A 45 -15.31 -23.36 -19.44
N SER A 46 -15.02 -24.52 -18.89
CA SER A 46 -15.64 -25.02 -17.64
C SER A 46 -15.34 -24.14 -16.40
N ASP A 47 -14.27 -23.32 -16.45
CA ASP A 47 -13.87 -22.42 -15.38
C ASP A 47 -14.25 -20.95 -15.64
N CYS A 48 -15.01 -20.67 -16.70
CA CYS A 48 -15.34 -19.30 -17.11
C CYS A 48 -16.03 -18.51 -15.99
N ILE A 49 -16.98 -19.10 -15.27
CA ILE A 49 -17.69 -18.45 -14.16
C ILE A 49 -16.74 -18.08 -13.03
N LYS A 50 -15.81 -18.96 -12.67
CA LYS A 50 -14.83 -18.68 -11.62
C LYS A 50 -13.88 -17.56 -12.02
N LYS A 51 -13.40 -17.56 -13.26
CA LYS A 51 -12.56 -16.50 -13.81
C LYS A 51 -13.27 -15.17 -13.87
N GLU A 52 -14.53 -15.16 -14.31
CA GLU A 52 -15.36 -13.95 -14.35
C GLU A 52 -15.55 -13.35 -12.95
N GLN A 53 -15.89 -14.18 -11.97
CA GLN A 53 -16.03 -13.75 -10.58
C GLN A 53 -14.71 -13.19 -10.03
N PHE A 54 -13.59 -13.86 -10.30
CA PHE A 54 -12.27 -13.40 -9.88
C PHE A 54 -11.92 -12.04 -10.51
N TYR A 55 -12.07 -11.88 -11.82
CA TYR A 55 -11.77 -10.63 -12.51
C TYR A 55 -12.64 -9.48 -12.00
N ASN A 56 -13.93 -9.70 -11.81
CA ASN A 56 -14.81 -8.70 -11.23
C ASN A 56 -14.39 -8.32 -9.80
N SER A 57 -14.00 -9.29 -8.98
CA SER A 57 -13.51 -9.04 -7.63
C SER A 57 -12.25 -8.17 -7.63
N VAL A 58 -11.32 -8.43 -8.53
CA VAL A 58 -10.09 -7.62 -8.70
C VAL A 58 -10.43 -6.19 -9.09
N ILE A 59 -11.32 -6.01 -10.07
CA ILE A 59 -11.75 -4.67 -10.53
C ILE A 59 -12.39 -3.89 -9.39
N ILE A 60 -13.32 -4.50 -8.65
CA ILE A 60 -14.02 -3.89 -7.52
C ILE A 60 -13.02 -3.49 -6.43
N SER A 61 -12.11 -4.39 -6.05
CA SER A 61 -11.14 -4.14 -4.98
C SER A 61 -10.17 -3.02 -5.32
N TYR A 62 -9.61 -3.02 -6.52
CA TYR A 62 -8.69 -1.96 -6.93
C TYR A 62 -9.39 -0.61 -7.16
N GLN A 63 -10.64 -0.62 -7.65
CA GLN A 63 -11.40 0.62 -7.74
C GLN A 63 -11.74 1.19 -6.35
N ALA A 64 -12.07 0.34 -5.38
CA ALA A 64 -12.28 0.75 -4.00
C ALA A 64 -10.99 1.36 -3.39
N ALA A 65 -9.83 0.75 -3.67
CA ALA A 65 -8.54 1.26 -3.24
C ALA A 65 -8.21 2.65 -3.83
N ILE A 66 -8.52 2.88 -5.10
CA ILE A 66 -8.39 4.19 -5.75
C ILE A 66 -9.32 5.21 -5.07
N ASN A 67 -10.58 4.85 -4.85
CA ASN A 67 -11.56 5.72 -4.20
C ASN A 67 -11.13 6.08 -2.76
N PHE A 68 -10.56 5.12 -2.04
CA PHE A 68 -10.01 5.35 -0.69
C PHE A 68 -8.92 6.42 -0.72
N ALA A 69 -7.96 6.34 -1.63
CA ALA A 69 -6.92 7.36 -1.79
C ALA A 69 -7.51 8.74 -2.18
N HIS A 70 -8.50 8.77 -3.07
CA HIS A 70 -9.17 10.01 -3.46
C HIS A 70 -9.93 10.68 -2.30
N HIS A 71 -10.50 9.92 -1.36
CA HIS A 71 -11.09 10.49 -0.14
C HIS A 71 -10.04 11.21 0.70
N TYR A 72 -8.83 10.64 0.87
CA TYR A 72 -7.72 11.33 1.54
C TYR A 72 -7.27 12.58 0.78
N ALA A 73 -7.26 12.53 -0.56
CA ALA A 73 -6.94 13.72 -1.37
C ALA A 73 -7.94 14.86 -1.13
N GLN A 74 -9.24 14.53 -1.10
CA GLN A 74 -10.30 15.51 -0.84
C GLN A 74 -10.20 16.10 0.56
N GLU A 75 -9.95 15.26 1.57
CA GLU A 75 -9.80 15.70 2.95
C GLU A 75 -8.56 16.59 3.14
N ALA A 76 -7.42 16.20 2.58
CA ALA A 76 -6.21 17.02 2.62
C ALA A 76 -6.43 18.38 1.94
N SER A 77 -7.13 18.42 0.80
CA SER A 77 -7.51 19.65 0.12
C SER A 77 -8.46 20.52 0.96
N ARG A 78 -9.40 19.90 1.68
CA ARG A 78 -10.29 20.62 2.60
C ARG A 78 -9.51 21.25 3.75
N LEU A 79 -8.64 20.48 4.39
CA LEU A 79 -7.78 20.94 5.48
C LEU A 79 -6.83 22.05 5.02
N ALA A 80 -6.26 21.96 3.81
CA ALA A 80 -5.40 23.01 3.26
C ALA A 80 -6.11 24.36 3.13
N ARG A 81 -7.41 24.37 2.79
CA ARG A 81 -8.19 25.62 2.69
C ARG A 81 -8.49 26.25 4.05
N GLU A 82 -8.48 25.47 5.11
CA GLU A 82 -8.78 25.92 6.48
C GLU A 82 -7.50 26.27 7.27
N GLU A 83 -6.34 25.81 6.77
CA GLU A 83 -5.05 25.98 7.43
C GLU A 83 -4.57 27.44 7.32
N ARG A 84 -4.02 27.97 8.42
CA ARG A 84 -3.51 29.34 8.51
C ARG A 84 -1.99 29.43 8.38
N ASP A 85 -1.28 28.36 8.72
CA ASP A 85 0.15 28.28 8.51
C ASP A 85 0.47 28.00 7.03
N PRO A 86 1.13 28.92 6.31
CA PRO A 86 1.41 28.76 4.90
C PRO A 86 2.32 27.54 4.60
N THR A 87 3.13 27.11 5.56
CA THR A 87 3.98 25.94 5.39
C THR A 87 3.13 24.67 5.45
N ARG A 88 2.31 24.55 6.48
CA ARG A 88 1.39 23.42 6.62
C ARG A 88 0.35 23.36 5.51
N GLN A 89 -0.15 24.51 5.06
CA GLN A 89 -1.05 24.58 3.92
C GLN A 89 -0.43 23.93 2.66
N ARG A 90 0.83 24.30 2.31
CA ARG A 90 1.54 23.72 1.17
C ARG A 90 1.78 22.22 1.31
N GLU A 91 2.09 21.75 2.51
CA GLU A 91 2.22 20.30 2.77
C GLU A 91 0.92 19.56 2.50
N LEU A 92 -0.22 20.08 3.01
CA LEU A 92 -1.53 19.49 2.78
C LEU A 92 -1.93 19.51 1.30
N GLU A 93 -1.59 20.56 0.56
CA GLU A 93 -1.79 20.63 -0.89
C GLU A 93 -0.97 19.55 -1.61
N HIS A 94 0.29 19.34 -1.24
CA HIS A 94 1.14 18.27 -1.78
C HIS A 94 0.59 16.88 -1.45
N ILE A 95 0.15 16.66 -0.22
CA ILE A 95 -0.50 15.40 0.18
C ILE A 95 -1.74 15.15 -0.69
N SER A 96 -2.58 16.17 -0.88
CA SER A 96 -3.76 16.07 -1.74
C SER A 96 -3.39 15.68 -3.17
N GLN A 97 -2.39 16.33 -3.76
CA GLN A 97 -1.90 16.03 -5.11
C GLN A 97 -1.36 14.60 -5.21
N ASN A 98 -0.58 14.15 -4.22
CA ASN A 98 -0.05 12.80 -4.19
C ASN A 98 -1.18 11.78 -4.11
N CYS A 99 -2.12 11.94 -3.17
CA CYS A 99 -3.27 11.04 -2.99
C CYS A 99 -4.23 11.03 -4.20
N THR A 100 -4.30 12.11 -4.97
CA THR A 100 -5.05 12.14 -6.24
C THR A 100 -4.40 11.26 -7.31
N ARG A 101 -3.07 11.16 -7.30
CA ARG A 101 -2.32 10.45 -8.32
C ARG A 101 -2.07 8.99 -7.98
N VAL A 102 -1.69 8.71 -6.76
CA VAL A 102 -1.30 7.35 -6.33
C VAL A 102 -2.28 6.79 -5.30
N PRO A 103 -2.53 5.49 -5.29
CA PRO A 103 -1.98 4.40 -6.10
C PRO A 103 -2.66 4.18 -7.46
N GLU A 104 -3.53 5.08 -7.91
CA GLU A 104 -4.22 4.94 -9.20
C GLU A 104 -3.22 4.87 -10.35
N SER A 105 -2.25 5.78 -10.40
CA SER A 105 -1.15 5.79 -11.36
C SER A 105 0.15 5.40 -10.69
N GLY A 106 1.15 5.00 -11.48
CA GLY A 106 2.49 4.73 -10.97
C GLY A 106 3.13 5.96 -10.31
N ALA A 107 3.99 5.72 -9.33
CA ALA A 107 4.75 6.75 -8.65
C ALA A 107 5.79 7.38 -9.58
N THR A 108 6.01 8.69 -9.44
CA THR A 108 6.98 9.44 -10.24
C THR A 108 8.02 10.17 -9.39
N THR A 109 7.87 10.17 -8.08
CA THR A 109 8.78 10.78 -7.09
C THR A 109 8.89 9.85 -5.89
N PHE A 110 9.93 10.05 -5.08
CA PHE A 110 10.10 9.26 -3.86
C PHE A 110 8.93 9.43 -2.87
N TRP A 111 8.44 10.64 -2.70
CA TRP A 111 7.28 10.89 -1.84
C TRP A 111 6.02 10.14 -2.32
N LYS A 112 5.76 10.14 -3.63
CA LYS A 112 4.65 9.36 -4.18
C LYS A 112 4.86 7.85 -4.01
N ALA A 113 6.10 7.37 -4.08
CA ALA A 113 6.40 5.97 -3.81
C ALA A 113 6.11 5.60 -2.34
N CYS A 114 6.52 6.43 -1.37
CA CYS A 114 6.18 6.28 0.03
C CYS A 114 4.67 6.31 0.26
N GLN A 115 3.96 7.24 -0.38
CA GLN A 115 2.50 7.34 -0.28
C GLN A 115 1.79 6.11 -0.87
N THR A 116 2.27 5.60 -2.01
CA THR A 116 1.75 4.35 -2.62
C THR A 116 1.95 3.16 -1.71
N PHE A 117 3.19 3.01 -1.22
CA PHE A 117 3.53 1.96 -0.25
C PHE A 117 2.60 1.98 0.95
N TRP A 118 2.41 3.17 1.55
CA TRP A 118 1.55 3.31 2.72
C TRP A 118 0.08 2.98 2.43
N PHE A 119 -0.48 3.42 1.30
CA PHE A 119 -1.84 3.07 0.94
C PHE A 119 -2.05 1.56 0.80
N ILE A 120 -1.13 0.88 0.13
CA ILE A 120 -1.20 -0.58 -0.03
C ILE A 120 -1.11 -1.26 1.34
N GLN A 121 -0.11 -0.88 2.14
CA GLN A 121 0.11 -1.46 3.45
C GLN A 121 -1.11 -1.25 4.37
N SER A 122 -1.66 -0.04 4.43
CA SER A 122 -2.80 0.28 5.30
C SER A 122 -4.07 -0.46 4.87
N MET A 123 -4.36 -0.54 3.56
CA MET A 123 -5.53 -1.26 3.06
C MET A 123 -5.44 -2.76 3.35
N LEU A 124 -4.28 -3.36 3.13
CA LEU A 124 -4.05 -4.78 3.45
C LEU A 124 -4.10 -5.04 4.96
N GLN A 125 -3.59 -4.13 5.78
CA GLN A 125 -3.71 -4.22 7.23
C GLN A 125 -5.17 -4.17 7.68
N ILE A 126 -5.99 -3.32 7.10
CA ILE A 126 -7.42 -3.24 7.37
C ILE A 126 -8.11 -4.55 6.98
N GLU A 127 -7.87 -5.06 5.78
CA GLU A 127 -8.48 -6.28 5.25
C GLU A 127 -8.03 -7.54 6.00
N SER A 128 -6.73 -7.68 6.26
CA SER A 128 -6.15 -8.86 6.93
C SER A 128 -6.10 -8.75 8.44
N SER A 129 -6.62 -7.67 9.03
CA SER A 129 -6.47 -7.40 10.46
C SER A 129 -5.01 -7.32 10.94
N GLY A 130 -4.10 -6.87 10.09
CA GLY A 130 -2.69 -6.66 10.42
C GLY A 130 -1.86 -7.94 10.59
N HIS A 131 -2.23 -9.03 9.93
CA HIS A 131 -1.54 -10.31 10.15
C HIS A 131 -0.37 -10.51 9.19
N SER A 132 0.83 -10.03 9.57
CA SER A 132 2.11 -10.31 8.89
C SER A 132 2.14 -9.93 7.41
N ILE A 133 1.81 -8.69 7.11
CA ILE A 133 1.99 -8.14 5.76
C ILE A 133 3.42 -7.63 5.65
N SER A 134 4.30 -8.44 5.06
CA SER A 134 5.73 -8.17 5.01
C SER A 134 6.09 -7.16 3.92
N LEU A 135 7.02 -6.25 4.22
CA LEU A 135 7.52 -5.25 3.29
C LEU A 135 8.40 -5.87 2.20
N GLY A 136 9.01 -7.00 2.53
CA GLY A 136 9.95 -7.66 1.62
C GLY A 136 11.20 -6.82 1.38
N ARG A 137 11.62 -6.71 0.14
CA ARG A 137 12.86 -6.03 -0.29
C ARG A 137 12.61 -4.53 -0.48
N PHE A 138 12.29 -3.83 0.61
CA PHE A 138 11.86 -2.43 0.61
C PHE A 138 12.85 -1.50 -0.09
N ASP A 139 14.13 -1.62 0.22
CA ASP A 139 15.19 -0.82 -0.38
C ASP A 139 15.28 -1.01 -1.90
N GLN A 140 15.09 -2.23 -2.39
CA GLN A 140 15.21 -2.56 -3.81
C GLN A 140 14.12 -1.89 -4.67
N TYR A 141 12.88 -1.86 -4.20
CA TYR A 141 11.80 -1.26 -4.97
C TYR A 141 11.60 0.23 -4.70
N MET A 142 12.14 0.77 -3.59
CA MET A 142 12.06 2.19 -3.25
C MET A 142 13.24 3.01 -3.79
N TYR A 143 14.45 2.45 -3.76
CA TYR A 143 15.66 3.15 -4.15
C TYR A 143 15.63 3.76 -5.56
N PRO A 144 15.10 3.12 -6.59
CA PRO A 144 15.00 3.72 -7.92
C PRO A 144 14.28 5.07 -7.94
N TYR A 145 13.26 5.25 -7.08
CA TYR A 145 12.53 6.50 -6.96
C TYR A 145 13.33 7.57 -6.22
N LEU A 146 14.08 7.18 -5.18
CA LEU A 146 14.98 8.07 -4.47
C LEU A 146 16.12 8.54 -5.37
N ALA A 147 16.76 7.61 -6.05
CA ALA A 147 17.90 7.92 -6.94
C ALA A 147 17.53 8.81 -8.13
N ALA A 148 16.29 8.73 -8.60
CA ALA A 148 15.79 9.52 -9.72
C ALA A 148 15.21 10.89 -9.30
N ASP A 149 14.89 11.09 -8.01
CA ASP A 149 14.20 12.28 -7.50
C ASP A 149 15.20 13.39 -7.10
N ASN A 150 15.57 14.22 -8.06
CA ASN A 150 16.46 15.37 -7.83
C ASN A 150 15.78 16.53 -7.06
N SER A 151 14.51 16.42 -6.75
CA SER A 151 13.74 17.49 -6.09
C SER A 151 13.67 17.30 -4.56
N ILE A 152 14.06 16.14 -4.04
CA ILE A 152 13.99 15.81 -2.62
C ILE A 152 15.37 15.97 -1.96
N SER A 153 15.41 16.57 -0.77
CA SER A 153 16.62 16.56 0.06
C SER A 153 16.78 15.21 0.79
N HIS A 154 18.01 14.86 1.14
CA HIS A 154 18.29 13.64 1.91
C HIS A 154 17.52 13.64 3.24
N ASP A 155 17.50 14.77 3.94
CA ASP A 155 16.82 14.89 5.24
C ASP A 155 15.32 14.67 5.12
N PHE A 156 14.70 15.22 4.07
CA PHE A 156 13.26 15.00 3.84
C PHE A 156 12.96 13.57 3.37
N ALA A 157 13.85 12.94 2.60
CA ALA A 157 13.73 11.53 2.24
C ALA A 157 13.81 10.64 3.49
N GLN A 158 14.73 10.93 4.40
CA GLN A 158 14.83 10.24 5.69
C GLN A 158 13.55 10.42 6.52
N GLU A 159 13.04 11.64 6.62
CA GLU A 159 11.78 11.93 7.30
C GLU A 159 10.60 11.11 6.76
N LEU A 160 10.49 10.98 5.43
CA LEU A 160 9.44 10.14 4.81
C LEU A 160 9.57 8.66 5.18
N VAL A 161 10.80 8.14 5.25
CA VAL A 161 11.05 6.75 5.69
C VAL A 161 10.70 6.60 7.17
N ASP A 162 11.08 7.54 8.01
CA ASP A 162 10.76 7.54 9.43
C ASP A 162 9.24 7.54 9.66
N TYR A 163 8.47 8.35 8.89
CA TYR A 163 7.02 8.30 8.92
C TYR A 163 6.45 6.94 8.48
N CYS A 164 7.01 6.31 7.46
CA CYS A 164 6.60 4.96 7.08
C CYS A 164 6.78 3.98 8.24
N TRP A 165 7.91 4.05 8.96
CA TRP A 165 8.21 3.18 10.12
C TRP A 165 7.25 3.44 11.29
N ILE A 166 7.01 4.69 11.63
CA ILE A 166 6.04 5.06 12.68
C ILE A 166 4.65 4.51 12.32
N LYS A 167 4.24 4.70 11.06
CA LYS A 167 2.93 4.26 10.57
C LYS A 167 2.74 2.74 10.55
N LEU A 168 3.79 1.98 10.36
CA LEU A 168 3.71 0.51 10.47
C LEU A 168 3.33 0.05 11.89
N ASN A 169 3.59 0.87 12.90
CA ASN A 169 3.22 0.61 14.29
C ASN A 169 1.83 1.14 14.66
N ASP A 170 1.26 2.05 13.87
CA ASP A 170 -0.05 2.67 14.17
C ASP A 170 -1.23 1.72 13.91
N ILE A 171 -1.13 0.84 12.91
CA ILE A 171 -2.20 -0.09 12.56
C ILE A 171 -1.98 -1.40 13.30
N ASN A 172 -2.75 -1.58 14.36
CA ASN A 172 -2.73 -2.79 15.14
C ASN A 172 -4.07 -3.53 15.04
N LYS A 173 -4.01 -4.84 15.26
CA LYS A 173 -5.22 -5.68 15.31
C LYS A 173 -6.16 -5.23 16.42
N THR A 174 -7.44 -5.08 16.07
CA THR A 174 -8.50 -5.00 17.08
C THR A 174 -8.73 -6.40 17.66
N ARG A 175 -8.61 -6.55 18.97
CA ARG A 175 -8.77 -7.81 19.69
C ARG A 175 -9.79 -7.66 20.80
N ASP A 176 -10.47 -8.77 21.12
CA ASP A 176 -11.20 -8.87 22.38
C ASP A 176 -10.22 -8.92 23.57
N GLU A 177 -10.75 -8.66 24.77
CA GLU A 177 -9.93 -8.54 25.97
C GLU A 177 -9.08 -9.81 26.25
N VAL A 178 -9.65 -11.00 26.08
CA VAL A 178 -8.97 -12.27 26.36
C VAL A 178 -7.84 -12.49 25.35
N SER A 179 -8.11 -12.25 24.07
CA SER A 179 -7.09 -12.32 23.00
C SER A 179 -6.00 -11.27 23.19
N ALA A 180 -6.36 -10.05 23.60
CA ALA A 180 -5.40 -8.99 23.86
C ALA A 180 -4.45 -9.36 25.01
N GLN A 181 -4.95 -9.97 26.08
CA GLN A 181 -4.11 -10.45 27.19
C GLN A 181 -3.20 -11.62 26.78
N ALA A 182 -3.72 -12.55 25.98
CA ALA A 182 -2.95 -13.73 25.54
C ALA A 182 -1.83 -13.37 24.53
N PHE A 183 -1.98 -12.29 23.80
CA PHE A 183 -1.07 -11.84 22.73
C PHE A 183 -0.52 -10.43 22.98
N ALA A 184 -0.39 -10.02 24.25
CA ALA A 184 0.02 -8.65 24.61
C ALA A 184 1.33 -8.20 23.92
N ASP A 185 2.29 -9.11 23.75
CA ASP A 185 3.59 -8.84 23.13
C ASP A 185 3.70 -9.46 21.72
N TYR A 186 2.57 -9.72 21.06
CA TYR A 186 2.59 -10.35 19.76
C TYR A 186 3.14 -9.42 18.68
N ALA A 187 4.31 -9.76 18.16
CA ALA A 187 4.86 -9.08 17.01
C ALA A 187 4.00 -9.33 15.77
N VAL A 188 3.71 -8.28 14.99
CA VAL A 188 2.91 -8.39 13.76
C VAL A 188 3.65 -9.09 12.62
N PHE A 189 4.93 -9.45 12.83
CA PHE A 189 5.81 -10.16 11.87
C PHE A 189 5.86 -9.49 10.48
N GLN A 190 5.96 -8.17 10.45
CA GLN A 190 6.18 -7.40 9.22
C GLN A 190 7.67 -7.46 8.86
N ASN A 191 8.04 -8.50 8.11
CA ASN A 191 9.44 -8.72 7.77
C ASN A 191 9.93 -7.74 6.71
N LEU A 192 11.14 -7.24 6.92
CA LEU A 192 11.88 -6.37 6.02
C LEU A 192 13.19 -7.04 5.63
N CYS A 193 13.55 -6.96 4.36
CA CYS A 193 14.87 -7.32 3.85
C CYS A 193 15.54 -6.09 3.26
N VAL A 194 16.82 -5.91 3.54
CA VAL A 194 17.65 -4.85 2.95
C VAL A 194 18.93 -5.47 2.36
N GLY A 195 19.45 -4.86 1.30
CA GLY A 195 20.63 -5.35 0.59
C GLY A 195 20.40 -6.71 -0.08
N GLY A 196 21.41 -7.56 -0.04
CA GLY A 196 21.42 -8.89 -0.64
C GLY A 196 21.85 -8.87 -2.10
N GLN A 197 21.16 -9.63 -2.97
CA GLN A 197 21.48 -9.74 -4.39
C GLN A 197 20.32 -9.33 -5.27
N THR A 198 20.63 -8.70 -6.38
CA THR A 198 19.70 -8.44 -7.47
C THR A 198 19.31 -9.74 -8.17
N GLU A 199 18.29 -9.69 -9.04
CA GLU A 199 17.82 -10.86 -9.79
C GLU A 199 18.92 -11.50 -10.66
N ASP A 200 19.87 -10.70 -11.15
CA ASP A 200 21.03 -11.14 -11.95
C ASP A 200 22.28 -11.45 -11.09
N GLY A 201 22.13 -11.55 -9.78
CA GLY A 201 23.18 -12.01 -8.85
C GLY A 201 24.21 -10.97 -8.42
N ARG A 202 24.02 -9.69 -8.80
CA ARG A 202 24.91 -8.60 -8.36
C ARG A 202 24.56 -8.16 -6.92
N ASP A 203 25.50 -7.48 -6.28
CA ASP A 203 25.25 -6.83 -4.99
C ASP A 203 24.11 -5.81 -5.13
N ALA A 204 23.11 -5.93 -4.29
CA ALA A 204 21.93 -5.08 -4.25
C ALA A 204 21.97 -4.02 -3.15
N THR A 205 23.10 -3.89 -2.45
CA THR A 205 23.29 -2.85 -1.43
C THR A 205 23.19 -1.47 -2.11
N ASN A 206 22.43 -0.59 -1.50
CA ASN A 206 22.27 0.79 -1.94
C ASN A 206 22.42 1.75 -0.73
N PRO A 207 22.71 3.03 -0.97
CA PRO A 207 22.86 4.04 0.09
C PRO A 207 21.60 4.19 0.93
#